data_ed3d2eced3fbdd42cc49c1153eb7ae2c
#
_entry.id   ed3d2eced3fbdd42cc49c1153eb7ae2c
#
_cell.length_a   1.000
_cell.length_b   1.000
_cell.length_c   1.000
_cell.angle_alpha   90.00
_cell.angle_beta   90.00
_cell.angle_gamma   90.00
#
_symmetry.space_group_name_H-M   'P 1'
#
loop_
_entity.id
_entity.type
_entity.pdbx_description
1 polymer ?
#
loop_
_entity_poly.entity_id
_entity_poly.type
_entity_poly.pdbx_seq_one_letter_code
_entity_poly.pdbx_strand_id
1 'polypeptide(L)'
;IKSDRWAHCVLNYPNVSREEIGLWPREDQMDGVIPNIKGIFWQGSDWFNQLTNINKEIEAMKKLELVVCMDSTITPSGLYADVLLPVATHFERHDVALPWYKGHYYIHRPKVIEPLGESKTDFQIFTELAYRIGLKTGMGDRFGKTYNPKADRSYFLNPDPVDEAYLREWWETKVMAHQHVDMPWDEFKQRGVYKFKLDRPHVAFRDQIEKGAAFQTPSGKIEILSSQLAQITDWTKTMYGYHIPSIPKWIEPWESLNSPKTAQYPYHLISPHPRWRTHSI
;
A
#
# COMPACT_ATOMS: atom_id res chain seq x y z
N ILE A 1 3.87 10.46 3.30
CA ILE A 1 4.79 10.65 2.16
C ILE A 1 4.48 9.57 1.15
N LYS A 2 4.45 9.90 -0.13
CA LYS A 2 4.27 8.91 -1.18
C LYS A 2 5.53 8.07 -1.34
N SER A 3 5.36 6.82 -1.72
CA SER A 3 6.46 5.86 -1.86
C SER A 3 7.53 6.31 -2.87
N ASP A 4 7.17 7.06 -3.89
CA ASP A 4 8.09 7.63 -4.88
C ASP A 4 8.77 8.93 -4.45
N ARG A 5 8.48 9.45 -3.24
CA ARG A 5 8.98 10.72 -2.72
C ARG A 5 9.77 10.62 -1.42
N TRP A 6 9.83 9.45 -0.81
CA TRP A 6 10.54 9.29 0.46
C TRP A 6 12.03 9.65 0.35
N ALA A 7 12.71 9.19 -0.72
CA ALA A 7 14.11 9.51 -0.95
C ALA A 7 14.33 11.01 -1.15
N HIS A 8 13.42 11.69 -1.87
CA HIS A 8 13.47 13.14 -2.02
C HIS A 8 13.34 13.85 -0.67
N CYS A 9 12.43 13.38 0.18
CA CYS A 9 12.27 13.91 1.53
C CYS A 9 13.54 13.75 2.37
N VAL A 10 14.11 12.55 2.41
CA VAL A 10 15.33 12.26 3.19
C VAL A 10 16.51 13.08 2.72
N LEU A 11 16.71 13.19 1.41
CA LEU A 11 17.88 13.87 0.84
C LEU A 11 17.83 15.39 0.98
N ASN A 12 16.65 15.98 0.96
CA ASN A 12 16.46 17.43 0.96
C ASN A 12 15.95 18.01 2.30
N TYR A 13 15.70 17.16 3.30
CA TYR A 13 15.33 17.64 4.62
C TYR A 13 16.38 18.62 5.20
N PRO A 14 15.99 19.74 5.83
CA PRO A 14 14.63 20.24 6.04
C PRO A 14 14.07 21.09 4.89
N ASN A 15 14.82 21.31 3.81
CA ASN A 15 14.54 22.23 2.72
C ASN A 15 13.66 21.59 1.62
N VAL A 16 12.57 20.95 2.01
CA VAL A 16 11.62 20.31 1.11
C VAL A 16 10.21 20.71 1.52
N SER A 17 9.35 21.04 0.55
CA SER A 17 7.96 21.38 0.84
C SER A 17 7.09 20.14 1.05
N ARG A 18 5.96 20.32 1.72
CA ARG A 18 4.97 19.25 1.93
C ARG A 18 4.38 18.77 0.61
N GLU A 19 4.13 19.69 -0.29
CA GLU A 19 3.60 19.44 -1.62
C GLU A 19 4.57 18.61 -2.46
N GLU A 20 5.87 18.89 -2.40
CA GLU A 20 6.90 18.11 -3.10
C GLU A 20 6.96 16.65 -2.67
N ILE A 21 6.62 16.35 -1.42
CA ILE A 21 6.60 14.98 -0.88
C ILE A 21 5.21 14.36 -0.85
N GLY A 22 4.22 15.05 -1.42
CA GLY A 22 2.85 14.55 -1.55
C GLY A 22 2.09 14.47 -0.24
N LEU A 23 2.43 15.31 0.73
CA LEU A 23 1.64 15.52 1.94
C LEU A 23 0.61 16.61 1.67
N TRP A 24 -0.62 16.20 1.40
CA TRP A 24 -1.73 17.13 1.25
C TRP A 24 -2.14 17.70 2.61
N PRO A 25 -2.45 19.00 2.70
CA PRO A 25 -3.00 19.56 3.92
C PRO A 25 -4.38 18.91 4.17
N ARG A 26 -4.46 18.08 5.19
CA ARG A 26 -5.73 17.83 5.86
C ARG A 26 -5.80 18.83 7.01
N GLU A 27 -6.87 19.59 7.08
CA GLU A 27 -7.07 20.65 8.07
C GLU A 27 -6.94 20.17 9.53
N ASP A 28 -7.08 18.85 9.74
CA ASP A 28 -7.07 18.20 11.04
C ASP A 28 -5.76 17.46 11.39
N GLN A 29 -4.78 17.44 10.49
CA GLN A 29 -3.59 16.64 10.68
C GLN A 29 -2.29 17.39 10.39
N MET A 30 -1.54 17.62 11.47
CA MET A 30 -0.14 18.05 11.54
C MET A 30 0.15 19.55 11.34
N ASP A 31 0.89 20.07 12.27
CA ASP A 31 1.38 21.46 12.43
C ASP A 31 2.34 21.98 11.33
N GLY A 32 2.19 21.55 10.10
CA GLY A 32 3.07 21.99 9.00
C GLY A 32 4.48 21.39 9.02
N VAL A 33 4.77 20.50 9.97
CA VAL A 33 6.10 19.92 10.14
C VAL A 33 6.39 18.88 9.06
N ILE A 34 7.53 19.02 8.41
CA ILE A 34 8.09 18.00 7.51
C ILE A 34 8.74 16.92 8.38
N PRO A 35 8.39 15.64 8.20
CA PRO A 35 8.97 14.59 9.00
C PRO A 35 10.45 14.39 8.66
N ASN A 36 11.29 14.38 9.69
CA ASN A 36 12.65 13.92 9.57
C ASN A 36 12.67 12.39 9.63
N ILE A 37 12.70 11.74 8.47
CA ILE A 37 12.69 10.29 8.39
C ILE A 37 14.05 9.76 8.83
N LYS A 38 14.05 8.99 9.92
CA LYS A 38 15.25 8.39 10.51
C LYS A 38 15.34 6.90 10.24
N GLY A 39 14.20 6.23 10.06
CA GLY A 39 14.14 4.82 9.79
C GLY A 39 13.01 4.46 8.84
N ILE A 40 13.14 3.32 8.20
CA ILE A 40 12.14 2.78 7.28
C ILE A 40 11.96 1.29 7.50
N PHE A 41 10.68 0.86 7.42
CA PHE A 41 10.32 -0.55 7.34
C PHE A 41 9.81 -0.83 5.94
N TRP A 42 10.46 -1.75 5.24
CA TRP A 42 10.02 -2.27 3.98
C TRP A 42 9.22 -3.54 4.15
N GLN A 43 8.00 -3.51 3.68
CA GLN A 43 7.09 -4.64 3.76
C GLN A 43 6.28 -4.74 2.46
N GLY A 44 6.23 -5.93 1.89
CA GLY A 44 5.37 -6.25 0.75
C GLY A 44 5.75 -5.59 -0.56
N SER A 45 6.99 -5.07 -0.71
CA SER A 45 7.47 -4.49 -1.96
C SER A 45 9.00 -4.49 -2.03
N ASP A 46 9.53 -4.62 -3.24
CA ASP A 46 10.95 -4.43 -3.54
C ASP A 46 11.13 -3.12 -4.29
N TRP A 47 11.38 -2.04 -3.56
CA TRP A 47 11.39 -0.69 -4.12
C TRP A 47 12.47 -0.47 -5.16
N PHE A 48 13.63 -1.12 -5.04
CA PHE A 48 14.68 -1.00 -6.05
C PHE A 48 14.28 -1.58 -7.39
N ASN A 49 13.35 -2.55 -7.40
CA ASN A 49 12.76 -3.07 -8.63
C ASN A 49 11.47 -2.35 -9.07
N GLN A 50 10.83 -1.61 -8.18
CA GLN A 50 9.52 -1.01 -8.43
C GLN A 50 9.57 0.51 -8.63
N LEU A 51 10.53 1.20 -8.00
CA LEU A 51 10.65 2.65 -8.10
C LEU A 51 11.70 3.06 -9.13
N THR A 52 11.61 4.31 -9.55
CA THR A 52 12.56 4.91 -10.48
C THR A 52 13.74 5.55 -9.74
N ASN A 53 14.87 5.72 -10.43
CA ASN A 53 16.05 6.41 -9.92
C ASN A 53 16.68 5.72 -8.68
N ILE A 54 17.04 4.46 -8.85
CA ILE A 54 17.64 3.60 -7.80
C ILE A 54 18.86 4.25 -7.13
N ASN A 55 19.70 4.97 -7.86
CA ASN A 55 20.87 5.63 -7.28
C ASN A 55 20.46 6.66 -6.21
N LYS A 56 19.41 7.43 -6.47
CA LYS A 56 18.83 8.37 -5.48
C LYS A 56 18.27 7.66 -4.25
N GLU A 57 17.62 6.52 -4.46
CA GLU A 57 17.10 5.67 -3.38
C GLU A 57 18.25 5.16 -2.48
N ILE A 58 19.34 4.67 -3.09
CA ILE A 58 20.53 4.21 -2.36
C ILE A 58 21.18 5.35 -1.55
N GLU A 59 21.29 6.53 -2.14
CA GLU A 59 21.82 7.71 -1.42
C GLU A 59 20.95 8.08 -0.21
N ALA A 60 19.63 8.02 -0.36
CA ALA A 60 18.70 8.27 0.73
C ALA A 60 18.81 7.21 1.83
N MET A 61 18.91 5.93 1.46
CA MET A 61 19.07 4.84 2.44
C MET A 61 20.31 5.00 3.31
N LYS A 62 21.43 5.41 2.71
CA LYS A 62 22.69 5.67 3.44
C LYS A 62 22.59 6.79 4.49
N LYS A 63 21.55 7.62 4.42
CA LYS A 63 21.28 8.69 5.41
C LYS A 63 20.35 8.24 6.53
N LEU A 64 19.69 7.11 6.40
CA LEU A 64 18.82 6.58 7.44
C LEU A 64 19.63 5.96 8.58
N GLU A 65 19.06 6.03 9.78
CA GLU A 65 19.64 5.44 10.99
C GLU A 65 19.23 3.95 11.15
N LEU A 66 18.15 3.53 10.47
CA LEU A 66 17.64 2.17 10.52
C LEU A 66 16.86 1.83 9.25
N VAL A 67 17.23 0.75 8.60
CA VAL A 67 16.50 0.15 7.47
C VAL A 67 16.15 -1.29 7.80
N VAL A 68 14.87 -1.59 7.88
CA VAL A 68 14.35 -2.93 8.12
C VAL A 68 13.62 -3.42 6.89
N CYS A 69 14.03 -4.57 6.38
CA CYS A 69 13.35 -5.24 5.28
C CYS A 69 12.61 -6.48 5.79
N MET A 70 11.34 -6.61 5.41
CA MET A 70 10.48 -7.73 5.73
C MET A 70 10.08 -8.42 4.43
N ASP A 71 10.71 -9.55 4.13
CA ASP A 71 10.42 -10.31 2.90
C ASP A 71 10.66 -11.82 3.11
N SER A 72 10.11 -12.63 2.23
CA SER A 72 10.33 -14.09 2.21
C SER A 72 11.66 -14.48 1.56
N THR A 73 12.28 -13.56 0.83
CA THR A 73 13.56 -13.75 0.15
C THR A 73 14.44 -12.51 0.31
N ILE A 74 15.75 -12.67 0.08
CA ILE A 74 16.66 -11.53 0.06
C ILE A 74 16.51 -10.82 -1.29
N THR A 75 15.77 -9.71 -1.29
CA THR A 75 15.57 -8.88 -2.47
C THR A 75 16.72 -7.89 -2.67
N PRO A 76 16.86 -7.26 -3.86
CA PRO A 76 17.80 -6.16 -4.06
C PRO A 76 17.68 -5.05 -3.01
N SER A 77 16.47 -4.69 -2.59
CA SER A 77 16.25 -3.74 -1.49
C SER A 77 16.76 -4.29 -0.15
N GLY A 78 16.54 -5.57 0.10
CA GLY A 78 16.98 -6.26 1.31
C GLY A 78 18.50 -6.28 1.49
N LEU A 79 19.27 -6.23 0.41
CA LEU A 79 20.74 -6.16 0.47
C LEU A 79 21.27 -4.87 1.10
N TYR A 80 20.43 -3.83 1.19
CA TYR A 80 20.77 -2.55 1.81
C TYR A 80 20.15 -2.36 3.19
N ALA A 81 19.45 -3.38 3.70
CA ALA A 81 18.84 -3.31 5.01
C ALA A 81 19.84 -3.59 6.14
N ASP A 82 19.68 -2.90 7.28
CA ASP A 82 20.42 -3.19 8.50
C ASP A 82 19.88 -4.44 9.19
N VAL A 83 18.57 -4.71 9.02
CA VAL A 83 17.89 -5.88 9.59
C VAL A 83 16.98 -6.50 8.54
N LEU A 84 17.14 -7.81 8.37
CA LEU A 84 16.23 -8.65 7.55
C LEU A 84 15.35 -9.46 8.49
N LEU A 85 14.04 -9.32 8.35
CA LEU A 85 13.04 -10.11 9.07
C LEU A 85 12.38 -11.07 8.09
N PRO A 86 12.59 -12.38 8.23
CA PRO A 86 11.99 -13.36 7.33
C PRO A 86 10.48 -13.42 7.55
N VAL A 87 9.72 -13.33 6.47
CA VAL A 87 8.25 -13.31 6.49
C VAL A 87 7.71 -14.64 6.00
N ALA A 88 6.73 -15.17 6.74
CA ALA A 88 6.02 -16.38 6.37
C ALA A 88 5.21 -16.16 5.09
N THR A 89 5.32 -17.10 4.16
CA THR A 89 4.57 -17.12 2.90
C THR A 89 3.10 -17.45 3.16
N HIS A 90 2.27 -17.35 2.12
CA HIS A 90 0.85 -17.70 2.21
C HIS A 90 0.58 -19.19 2.46
N PHE A 91 1.55 -20.08 2.25
CA PHE A 91 1.44 -21.49 2.60
C PHE A 91 1.71 -21.75 4.08
N GLU A 92 2.40 -20.85 4.74
CA GLU A 92 2.88 -20.97 6.12
C GLU A 92 1.97 -20.28 7.14
N ARG A 93 0.82 -19.73 6.68
CA ARG A 93 -0.11 -19.03 7.57
C ARG A 93 -1.56 -19.27 7.17
N HIS A 94 -2.46 -19.15 8.15
CA HIS A 94 -3.88 -18.99 7.86
C HIS A 94 -4.16 -17.57 7.36
N ASP A 95 -5.04 -17.44 6.38
CA ASP A 95 -5.38 -16.15 5.82
C ASP A 95 -6.75 -16.16 5.12
N VAL A 96 -7.31 -14.99 4.87
CA VAL A 96 -8.47 -14.79 4.02
C VAL A 96 -8.10 -13.84 2.89
N ALA A 97 -8.14 -14.35 1.67
CA ALA A 97 -7.85 -13.54 0.50
C ALA A 97 -9.10 -12.81 0.02
N LEU A 98 -8.87 -11.55 -0.33
CA LEU A 98 -9.83 -10.68 -1.01
C LEU A 98 -9.38 -10.49 -2.45
N PRO A 99 -10.27 -10.51 -3.42
CA PRO A 99 -9.91 -10.16 -4.79
C PRO A 99 -9.55 -8.68 -4.84
N TRP A 100 -8.44 -8.36 -5.48
CA TRP A 100 -8.06 -6.99 -5.67
C TRP A 100 -9.05 -6.28 -6.60
N TYR A 101 -9.80 -5.32 -6.08
CA TYR A 101 -10.73 -4.39 -6.73
C TYR A 101 -11.97 -4.94 -7.46
N LYS A 102 -12.05 -6.20 -7.88
CA LYS A 102 -13.12 -6.61 -8.82
C LYS A 102 -13.76 -7.96 -8.57
N GLY A 103 -13.52 -8.59 -7.45
CA GLY A 103 -14.16 -9.86 -7.15
C GLY A 103 -15.22 -9.71 -6.07
N HIS A 104 -16.33 -10.39 -6.26
CA HIS A 104 -17.39 -10.50 -5.24
C HIS A 104 -17.26 -11.83 -4.53
N TYR A 105 -16.09 -12.09 -3.92
CA TYR A 105 -15.82 -13.33 -3.21
C TYR A 105 -14.71 -13.17 -2.16
N TYR A 106 -14.70 -14.10 -1.21
CA TYR A 106 -13.61 -14.35 -0.27
C TYR A 106 -13.04 -15.73 -0.49
N ILE A 107 -11.74 -15.92 -0.29
CA ILE A 107 -11.09 -17.23 -0.36
C ILE A 107 -10.44 -17.51 0.99
N HIS A 108 -10.78 -18.63 1.60
CA HIS A 108 -10.04 -19.14 2.74
C HIS A 108 -8.73 -19.76 2.27
N ARG A 109 -7.63 -19.32 2.87
CA ARG A 109 -6.29 -19.89 2.64
C ARG A 109 -5.81 -20.56 3.93
N PRO A 110 -5.87 -21.89 4.00
CA PRO A 110 -5.36 -22.61 5.16
C PRO A 110 -3.83 -22.60 5.18
N LYS A 111 -3.26 -22.62 6.37
CA LYS A 111 -1.85 -22.95 6.54
C LYS A 111 -1.64 -24.40 6.11
N VAL A 112 -0.65 -24.65 5.27
CA VAL A 112 -0.34 -25.96 4.69
C VAL A 112 0.92 -26.55 5.30
N ILE A 113 1.89 -25.70 5.63
CA ILE A 113 3.16 -26.06 6.27
C ILE A 113 3.44 -25.12 7.44
N GLU A 114 4.27 -25.57 8.36
CA GLU A 114 4.77 -24.68 9.41
C GLU A 114 5.77 -23.66 8.83
N PRO A 115 5.83 -22.44 9.40
CA PRO A 115 6.81 -21.46 9.01
C PRO A 115 8.23 -21.99 9.04
N LEU A 116 9.00 -21.75 7.99
CA LEU A 116 10.36 -22.23 7.87
C LEU A 116 11.34 -21.32 8.62
N GLY A 117 12.29 -21.94 9.33
CA GLY A 117 13.32 -21.21 10.07
C GLY A 117 12.76 -20.30 11.14
N GLU A 118 13.13 -19.02 11.10
CA GLU A 118 12.65 -17.99 12.03
C GLU A 118 11.53 -17.11 11.43
N SER A 119 10.93 -17.54 10.32
CA SER A 119 9.91 -16.74 9.65
C SER A 119 8.64 -16.59 10.49
N LYS A 120 8.09 -15.40 10.46
CA LYS A 120 6.84 -15.03 11.13
C LYS A 120 5.93 -14.31 10.17
N THR A 121 4.63 -14.32 10.45
CA THR A 121 3.70 -13.51 9.65
C THR A 121 3.96 -12.02 9.87
N ASP A 122 3.64 -11.20 8.86
CA ASP A 122 3.71 -9.73 8.99
C ASP A 122 2.97 -9.23 10.24
N PHE A 123 1.78 -9.78 10.48
CA PHE A 123 0.98 -9.41 11.64
C PHE A 123 1.70 -9.74 12.95
N GLN A 124 2.29 -10.92 13.05
CA GLN A 124 3.03 -11.36 14.23
C GLN A 124 4.26 -10.46 14.48
N ILE A 125 5.02 -10.14 13.44
CA ILE A 125 6.17 -9.24 13.53
C ILE A 125 5.73 -7.87 14.06
N PHE A 126 4.68 -7.27 13.48
CA PHE A 126 4.20 -5.98 13.94
C PHE A 126 3.57 -6.02 15.32
N THR A 127 2.90 -7.10 15.69
CA THR A 127 2.34 -7.28 17.04
C THR A 127 3.42 -7.36 18.09
N GLU A 128 4.45 -8.18 17.88
CA GLU A 128 5.59 -8.28 18.79
C GLU A 128 6.36 -6.96 18.91
N LEU A 129 6.54 -6.28 17.79
CA LEU A 129 7.19 -4.97 17.76
C LEU A 129 6.40 -3.93 18.55
N ALA A 130 5.09 -3.85 18.31
CA ALA A 130 4.19 -2.95 19.03
C ALA A 130 4.18 -3.21 20.52
N TYR A 131 4.16 -4.48 20.92
CA TYR A 131 4.26 -4.90 22.30
C TYR A 131 5.57 -4.43 22.97
N ARG A 132 6.70 -4.68 22.32
CA ARG A 132 8.02 -4.30 22.85
C ARG A 132 8.20 -2.78 22.93
N ILE A 133 7.73 -2.05 21.92
CA ILE A 133 7.72 -0.58 21.94
C ILE A 133 6.79 -0.08 23.04
N GLY A 134 5.61 -0.66 23.18
CA GLY A 134 4.64 -0.32 24.21
C GLY A 134 5.18 -0.52 25.63
N LEU A 135 5.87 -1.64 25.89
CA LEU A 135 6.56 -1.88 27.16
C LEU A 135 7.63 -0.84 27.44
N LYS A 136 8.47 -0.53 26.46
CA LYS A 136 9.60 0.38 26.62
C LYS A 136 9.18 1.83 26.76
N THR A 137 8.12 2.23 26.10
CA THR A 137 7.66 3.63 26.05
C THR A 137 6.49 3.94 26.98
N GLY A 138 5.88 2.92 27.61
CA GLY A 138 4.65 3.05 28.37
C GLY A 138 3.40 3.36 27.51
N MET A 139 3.53 3.27 26.18
CA MET A 139 2.46 3.59 25.21
C MET A 139 1.66 2.35 24.76
N GLY A 140 1.82 1.21 25.42
CA GLY A 140 1.21 -0.06 25.02
C GLY A 140 -0.30 0.02 24.82
N ASP A 141 -0.99 0.75 25.71
CA ASP A 141 -2.45 0.94 25.60
C ASP A 141 -2.85 1.77 24.36
N ARG A 142 -1.99 2.64 23.90
CA ARG A 142 -2.28 3.48 22.74
C ARG A 142 -2.23 2.70 21.43
N PHE A 143 -1.25 1.83 21.26
CA PHE A 143 -1.14 0.97 20.06
C PHE A 143 -2.31 -0.01 19.99
N GLY A 144 -2.68 -0.65 21.10
CA GLY A 144 -3.81 -1.56 21.15
C GLY A 144 -5.14 -0.88 20.80
N LYS A 145 -5.42 0.29 21.39
CA LYS A 145 -6.68 1.04 21.18
C LYS A 145 -6.82 1.62 19.78
N THR A 146 -5.72 1.97 19.12
CA THR A 146 -5.76 2.57 17.78
C THR A 146 -6.18 1.55 16.72
N TYR A 147 -5.78 0.29 16.86
CA TYR A 147 -6.11 -0.76 15.89
C TYR A 147 -7.48 -1.42 16.13
N ASN A 148 -7.85 -1.61 17.38
CA ASN A 148 -9.17 -2.10 17.73
C ASN A 148 -9.59 -1.56 19.11
N PRO A 149 -10.42 -0.50 19.16
CA PRO A 149 -10.85 0.11 20.44
C PRO A 149 -11.60 -0.85 21.37
N LYS A 150 -12.08 -1.98 20.86
CA LYS A 150 -12.80 -3.03 21.58
C LYS A 150 -11.93 -4.28 21.84
N ALA A 151 -10.71 -4.35 21.25
CA ALA A 151 -9.84 -5.48 21.50
C ALA A 151 -9.38 -5.46 22.95
N ASP A 152 -9.56 -6.57 23.61
CA ASP A 152 -8.90 -6.82 24.88
C ASP A 152 -7.40 -6.74 24.67
N ARG A 153 -6.70 -6.27 25.68
CA ARG A 153 -5.23 -6.15 25.74
C ARG A 153 -4.50 -7.44 25.34
N SER A 154 -5.14 -8.58 25.51
CA SER A 154 -4.62 -9.90 25.13
C SER A 154 -4.24 -10.04 23.67
N TYR A 155 -4.92 -9.33 22.75
CA TYR A 155 -4.66 -9.42 21.32
C TYR A 155 -3.28 -8.91 20.89
N PHE A 156 -2.81 -7.86 21.54
CA PHE A 156 -1.52 -7.22 21.20
C PHE A 156 -0.40 -7.68 22.11
N LEU A 157 -0.73 -8.34 23.21
CA LEU A 157 0.20 -8.83 24.20
C LEU A 157 0.46 -10.34 24.05
N ASN A 158 -0.32 -11.02 23.24
CA ASN A 158 -0.09 -12.40 22.92
C ASN A 158 0.71 -12.48 21.60
N PRO A 159 2.01 -12.81 21.65
CA PRO A 159 2.82 -12.99 20.45
C PRO A 159 2.48 -14.29 19.70
N ASP A 160 1.51 -15.05 20.19
CA ASP A 160 1.06 -16.25 19.50
C ASP A 160 0.50 -15.86 18.12
N PRO A 161 0.78 -16.67 17.11
CA PRO A 161 0.45 -16.36 15.74
C PRO A 161 -1.03 -16.04 15.61
N VAL A 162 -1.33 -15.16 14.67
CA VAL A 162 -2.70 -15.01 14.17
C VAL A 162 -3.13 -16.38 13.72
N ASP A 163 -3.69 -17.07 14.65
CA ASP A 163 -4.23 -18.37 14.41
C ASP A 163 -5.61 -18.23 13.78
N GLU A 164 -6.17 -19.35 13.50
CA GLU A 164 -7.52 -19.46 12.97
C GLU A 164 -8.57 -18.78 13.87
N ALA A 165 -8.33 -18.68 15.18
CA ALA A 165 -9.26 -18.06 16.13
C ALA A 165 -9.44 -16.56 15.86
N TYR A 166 -8.36 -15.84 15.56
CA TYR A 166 -8.44 -14.44 15.15
C TYR A 166 -9.24 -14.26 13.84
N LEU A 167 -8.95 -15.08 12.84
CA LEU A 167 -9.64 -15.01 11.55
C LEU A 167 -11.12 -15.35 11.69
N ARG A 168 -11.47 -16.31 12.54
CA ARG A 168 -12.86 -16.65 12.89
C ARG A 168 -13.55 -15.44 13.53
N GLU A 169 -12.97 -14.86 14.55
CA GLU A 169 -13.55 -13.69 15.21
C GLU A 169 -13.71 -12.51 14.24
N TRP A 170 -12.68 -12.21 13.44
CA TRP A 170 -12.77 -11.17 12.43
C TRP A 170 -13.88 -11.46 11.40
N TRP A 171 -13.98 -12.70 10.94
CA TRP A 171 -15.01 -13.12 10.01
C TRP A 171 -16.42 -12.93 10.59
N GLU A 172 -16.65 -13.47 11.78
CA GLU A 172 -17.96 -13.46 12.42
C GLU A 172 -18.37 -12.04 12.89
N THR A 173 -17.43 -11.27 13.44
CA THR A 173 -17.75 -9.96 14.01
C THR A 173 -17.64 -8.79 13.04
N LYS A 174 -16.88 -8.92 11.96
CA LYS A 174 -16.66 -7.85 10.99
C LYS A 174 -17.24 -8.19 9.62
N VAL A 175 -16.87 -9.33 9.04
CA VAL A 175 -17.29 -9.67 7.68
C VAL A 175 -18.77 -9.98 7.64
N MET A 176 -19.25 -10.92 8.47
CA MET A 176 -20.67 -11.27 8.52
C MET A 176 -21.53 -10.08 8.95
N ALA A 177 -21.12 -9.36 9.99
CA ALA A 177 -21.94 -8.27 10.55
C ALA A 177 -22.06 -7.05 9.63
N HIS A 178 -20.99 -6.70 8.87
CA HIS A 178 -20.94 -5.45 8.11
C HIS A 178 -21.06 -5.62 6.59
N GLN A 179 -20.88 -6.82 6.07
CA GLN A 179 -20.89 -7.08 4.63
C GLN A 179 -22.04 -8.03 4.21
N HIS A 180 -22.98 -8.29 5.11
CA HIS A 180 -24.14 -9.17 4.86
C HIS A 180 -23.74 -10.56 4.35
N VAL A 181 -22.63 -11.09 4.88
CA VAL A 181 -22.20 -12.47 4.61
C VAL A 181 -22.99 -13.40 5.49
N ASP A 182 -23.67 -14.37 4.88
CA ASP A 182 -24.57 -15.31 5.54
C ASP A 182 -23.93 -16.70 5.78
N MET A 183 -22.60 -16.79 5.77
CA MET A 183 -21.85 -18.04 5.90
C MET A 183 -20.97 -18.03 7.15
N PRO A 184 -21.24 -18.90 8.16
CA PRO A 184 -20.40 -19.07 9.33
C PRO A 184 -18.98 -19.52 8.96
N TRP A 185 -18.01 -19.23 9.85
CA TRP A 185 -16.60 -19.53 9.62
C TRP A 185 -16.33 -21.01 9.25
N ASP A 186 -16.93 -21.97 9.97
CA ASP A 186 -16.68 -23.37 9.72
C ASP A 186 -17.18 -23.83 8.35
N GLU A 187 -18.30 -23.30 7.89
CA GLU A 187 -18.80 -23.55 6.55
C GLU A 187 -17.90 -22.88 5.49
N PHE A 188 -17.46 -21.64 5.73
CA PHE A 188 -16.54 -20.94 4.85
C PHE A 188 -15.21 -21.69 4.72
N LYS A 189 -14.66 -22.14 5.85
CA LYS A 189 -13.46 -22.96 5.89
C LYS A 189 -13.59 -24.25 5.09
N GLN A 190 -14.73 -24.95 5.24
CA GLN A 190 -14.99 -26.20 4.52
C GLN A 190 -15.15 -25.98 3.01
N ARG A 191 -15.84 -24.92 2.61
CA ARG A 191 -16.05 -24.59 1.19
C ARG A 191 -14.83 -23.97 0.52
N GLY A 192 -13.94 -23.33 1.28
CA GLY A 192 -12.77 -22.63 0.79
C GLY A 192 -13.06 -21.31 0.08
N VAL A 193 -14.32 -21.04 -0.29
CA VAL A 193 -14.72 -19.83 -0.98
C VAL A 193 -16.14 -19.39 -0.61
N TYR A 194 -16.30 -18.11 -0.36
CA TYR A 194 -17.60 -17.44 -0.30
C TYR A 194 -17.77 -16.55 -1.52
N LYS A 195 -18.87 -16.67 -2.25
CA LYS A 195 -19.24 -15.77 -3.34
C LYS A 195 -20.48 -14.98 -2.95
N PHE A 196 -20.40 -13.67 -3.09
CA PHE A 196 -21.56 -12.81 -2.86
C PHE A 196 -22.67 -13.15 -3.84
N LYS A 197 -23.88 -13.28 -3.33
CA LYS A 197 -25.06 -13.44 -4.18
C LYS A 197 -25.39 -12.09 -4.81
N LEU A 198 -25.37 -12.05 -6.11
CA LEU A 198 -25.74 -10.87 -6.88
C LEU A 198 -27.02 -11.19 -7.65
N ASP A 199 -28.04 -10.37 -7.47
CA ASP A 199 -29.31 -10.52 -8.24
C ASP A 199 -29.06 -10.30 -9.74
N ARG A 200 -28.05 -9.52 -10.07
CA ARG A 200 -27.64 -9.22 -11.44
C ARG A 200 -26.14 -8.87 -11.51
N PRO A 201 -25.50 -8.96 -12.67
CA PRO A 201 -24.12 -8.56 -12.82
C PRO A 201 -23.90 -7.12 -12.38
N HIS A 202 -22.81 -6.86 -11.66
CA HIS A 202 -22.39 -5.50 -11.33
C HIS A 202 -21.94 -4.78 -12.60
N VAL A 203 -22.59 -3.66 -12.89
CA VAL A 203 -22.22 -2.78 -14.00
C VAL A 203 -21.84 -1.43 -13.41
N ALA A 204 -20.63 -0.96 -13.72
CA ALA A 204 -20.17 0.34 -13.27
C ALA A 204 -21.11 1.46 -13.77
N PHE A 205 -21.32 2.46 -12.92
CA PHE A 205 -22.14 3.63 -13.21
C PHE A 205 -23.62 3.35 -13.59
N ARG A 206 -24.14 2.17 -13.24
CA ARG A 206 -25.53 1.80 -13.56
C ARG A 206 -26.55 2.79 -13.03
N ASP A 207 -26.41 3.21 -11.77
CA ASP A 207 -27.36 4.15 -11.16
C ASP A 207 -27.31 5.52 -11.81
N GLN A 208 -26.14 5.95 -12.27
CA GLN A 208 -25.99 7.18 -13.03
C GLN A 208 -26.65 7.08 -14.41
N ILE A 209 -26.53 5.93 -15.08
CA ILE A 209 -27.05 5.71 -16.44
C ILE A 209 -28.56 5.44 -16.42
N GLU A 210 -29.01 4.51 -15.56
CA GLU A 210 -30.41 4.07 -15.57
C GLU A 210 -31.33 4.94 -14.71
N LYS A 211 -30.84 5.53 -13.63
CA LYS A 211 -31.65 6.28 -12.66
C LYS A 211 -31.33 7.79 -12.62
N GLY A 212 -30.34 8.24 -13.40
CA GLY A 212 -29.91 9.64 -13.39
C GLY A 212 -29.23 10.09 -12.08
N ALA A 213 -28.68 9.15 -11.30
CA ALA A 213 -27.95 9.49 -10.09
C ALA A 213 -26.74 10.38 -10.41
N ALA A 214 -26.38 11.29 -9.52
CA ALA A 214 -25.21 12.12 -9.69
C ALA A 214 -23.91 11.31 -9.64
N PHE A 215 -22.93 11.70 -10.44
CA PHE A 215 -21.56 11.20 -10.28
C PHE A 215 -20.91 11.82 -9.04
N GLN A 216 -19.93 11.13 -8.47
CA GLN A 216 -19.15 11.65 -7.32
C GLN A 216 -18.07 12.64 -7.80
N THR A 217 -18.51 13.67 -8.49
CA THR A 217 -17.69 14.77 -9.01
C THR A 217 -18.28 16.10 -8.54
N PRO A 218 -17.53 17.21 -8.52
CA PRO A 218 -18.05 18.51 -8.13
C PRO A 218 -19.30 18.95 -8.89
N SER A 219 -19.40 18.63 -10.17
CA SER A 219 -20.57 18.95 -11.01
C SER A 219 -21.71 17.93 -10.92
N GLY A 220 -21.49 16.79 -10.30
CA GLY A 220 -22.41 15.64 -10.33
C GLY A 220 -22.50 14.95 -11.71
N LYS A 221 -21.69 15.35 -12.67
CA LYS A 221 -21.64 14.82 -14.05
C LYS A 221 -20.25 14.27 -14.36
N ILE A 222 -20.10 13.62 -15.51
CA ILE A 222 -18.78 13.27 -16.03
C ILE A 222 -18.04 14.57 -16.36
N GLU A 223 -16.88 14.78 -15.72
CA GLU A 223 -16.07 15.97 -15.94
C GLU A 223 -14.90 15.66 -16.88
N ILE A 224 -14.89 16.31 -18.05
CA ILE A 224 -13.76 16.28 -18.98
C ILE A 224 -12.72 17.32 -18.56
N LEU A 225 -13.19 18.49 -18.09
CA LEU A 225 -12.36 19.53 -17.49
C LEU A 225 -12.25 19.30 -15.99
N SER A 226 -11.03 19.07 -15.49
CA SER A 226 -10.77 19.06 -14.05
C SER A 226 -10.64 20.48 -13.51
N SER A 227 -11.65 20.94 -12.79
CA SER A 227 -11.64 22.26 -12.13
C SER A 227 -10.53 22.35 -11.07
N GLN A 228 -10.19 21.25 -10.41
CA GLN A 228 -9.11 21.20 -9.43
C GLN A 228 -7.73 21.41 -10.07
N LEU A 229 -7.45 20.72 -11.21
CA LEU A 229 -6.21 20.93 -11.95
C LEU A 229 -6.12 22.34 -12.54
N ALA A 230 -7.25 22.91 -12.98
CA ALA A 230 -7.30 24.25 -13.56
C ALA A 230 -6.97 25.36 -12.53
N GLN A 231 -7.14 25.09 -11.24
CA GLN A 231 -6.82 26.05 -10.17
C GLN A 231 -5.34 26.08 -9.79
N ILE A 232 -4.55 25.11 -10.26
CA ILE A 232 -3.12 25.04 -9.95
C ILE A 232 -2.38 26.09 -10.80
N THR A 233 -1.89 27.11 -10.17
CA THR A 233 -1.16 28.22 -10.83
C THR A 233 0.35 28.00 -10.87
N ASP A 234 0.88 27.29 -9.90
CA ASP A 234 2.32 27.00 -9.82
C ASP A 234 2.56 25.47 -9.69
N TRP A 235 2.82 24.86 -10.81
CA TRP A 235 3.05 23.41 -10.91
C TRP A 235 4.41 22.98 -10.35
N THR A 236 5.36 23.89 -10.22
CA THR A 236 6.67 23.58 -9.63
C THR A 236 6.58 23.24 -8.16
N LYS A 237 5.55 23.74 -7.47
CA LYS A 237 5.24 23.45 -6.07
C LYS A 237 4.36 22.22 -5.88
N THR A 238 4.05 21.51 -6.95
CA THR A 238 3.29 20.28 -6.86
C THR A 238 4.22 19.07 -6.83
N MET A 239 3.69 17.94 -6.35
CA MET A 239 4.41 16.68 -6.40
C MET A 239 4.81 16.22 -7.80
N TYR A 240 4.19 16.77 -8.83
CA TYR A 240 4.48 16.42 -10.22
C TYR A 240 5.65 17.22 -10.78
N GLY A 241 5.84 18.46 -10.34
CA GLY A 241 6.90 19.35 -10.81
C GLY A 241 6.75 19.82 -12.25
N TYR A 242 5.65 19.43 -12.94
CA TYR A 242 5.34 19.79 -14.31
C TYR A 242 3.84 19.97 -14.51
N HIS A 243 3.47 20.75 -15.51
CA HIS A 243 2.06 21.06 -15.81
C HIS A 243 1.30 19.83 -16.28
N ILE A 244 0.21 19.52 -15.57
CA ILE A 244 -0.78 18.54 -16.00
C ILE A 244 -1.98 19.31 -16.57
N PRO A 245 -2.34 19.08 -17.84
CA PRO A 245 -3.48 19.77 -18.44
C PRO A 245 -4.78 19.46 -17.71
N SER A 246 -5.61 20.46 -17.52
CA SER A 246 -6.94 20.27 -16.91
C SER A 246 -7.93 19.54 -17.81
N ILE A 247 -7.64 19.44 -19.10
CA ILE A 247 -8.37 18.64 -20.10
C ILE A 247 -7.43 17.55 -20.61
N PRO A 248 -7.88 16.29 -20.73
CA PRO A 248 -7.07 15.24 -21.34
C PRO A 248 -6.60 15.62 -22.74
N LYS A 249 -5.30 15.61 -22.94
CA LYS A 249 -4.66 15.81 -24.24
C LYS A 249 -3.37 15.01 -24.31
N TRP A 250 -2.92 14.72 -25.51
CA TRP A 250 -1.63 14.11 -25.72
C TRP A 250 -0.49 15.06 -25.31
N ILE A 251 0.47 14.53 -24.59
CA ILE A 251 1.70 15.23 -24.20
C ILE A 251 2.87 14.40 -24.73
N GLU A 252 3.78 15.04 -25.43
CA GLU A 252 4.97 14.40 -25.95
C GLU A 252 5.83 13.81 -24.81
N PRO A 253 6.15 12.51 -24.83
CA PRO A 253 7.08 11.93 -23.84
C PRO A 253 8.49 12.50 -24.00
N TRP A 254 9.26 12.51 -22.94
CA TRP A 254 10.64 13.00 -22.96
C TRP A 254 11.56 12.22 -23.91
N GLU A 255 11.26 10.93 -24.09
CA GLU A 255 12.00 10.00 -24.93
C GLU A 255 11.26 9.71 -26.24
N SER A 256 10.56 10.69 -26.76
CA SER A 256 9.91 10.57 -28.07
C SER A 256 10.92 10.66 -29.22
N LEU A 257 10.50 10.23 -30.40
CA LEU A 257 11.31 10.36 -31.61
C LEU A 257 11.60 11.83 -31.99
N ASN A 258 10.77 12.76 -31.51
CA ASN A 258 10.93 14.21 -31.72
C ASN A 258 11.79 14.87 -30.63
N SER A 259 12.28 14.12 -29.65
CA SER A 259 13.16 14.65 -28.61
C SER A 259 14.48 15.14 -29.22
N PRO A 260 15.00 16.31 -28.81
CA PRO A 260 16.33 16.76 -29.22
C PRO A 260 17.44 15.76 -28.94
N LYS A 261 17.25 14.89 -27.94
CA LYS A 261 18.19 13.82 -27.60
C LYS A 261 18.27 12.70 -28.64
N THR A 262 17.27 12.57 -29.50
CA THR A 262 17.24 11.55 -30.56
C THR A 262 18.41 11.69 -31.54
N ALA A 263 18.90 12.92 -31.74
CA ALA A 263 20.11 13.14 -32.55
C ALA A 263 21.36 12.45 -31.98
N GLN A 264 21.45 12.37 -30.65
CA GLN A 264 22.56 11.70 -29.94
C GLN A 264 22.26 10.23 -29.63
N TYR A 265 20.99 9.90 -29.33
CA TYR A 265 20.49 8.59 -28.93
C TYR A 265 19.36 8.15 -29.85
N PRO A 266 19.66 7.62 -31.05
CA PRO A 266 18.64 7.39 -32.10
C PRO A 266 17.78 6.12 -31.87
N TYR A 267 18.12 5.31 -30.87
CA TYR A 267 17.40 4.08 -30.58
C TYR A 267 16.54 4.19 -29.35
N HIS A 268 15.30 3.70 -29.44
CA HIS A 268 14.40 3.59 -28.30
C HIS A 268 14.60 2.25 -27.61
N LEU A 269 14.86 2.28 -26.30
CA LEU A 269 14.85 1.09 -25.46
C LEU A 269 13.40 0.76 -25.08
N ILE A 270 12.93 -0.41 -25.49
CA ILE A 270 11.65 -0.97 -25.09
C ILE A 270 11.91 -2.12 -24.13
N SER A 271 11.42 -1.98 -22.91
CA SER A 271 11.54 -2.99 -21.85
C SER A 271 10.14 -3.47 -21.44
N PRO A 272 9.54 -4.38 -22.20
CA PRO A 272 8.22 -4.92 -21.86
C PRO A 272 8.32 -5.83 -20.63
N HIS A 273 7.22 -5.92 -19.89
CA HIS A 273 7.12 -6.86 -18.78
C HIS A 273 7.36 -8.30 -19.27
N PRO A 274 8.29 -9.04 -18.68
CA PRO A 274 8.56 -10.42 -19.08
C PRO A 274 7.34 -11.32 -18.87
N ARG A 275 7.08 -12.22 -19.82
CA ARG A 275 5.92 -13.12 -19.76
C ARG A 275 5.86 -13.97 -18.49
N TRP A 276 7.00 -14.31 -17.92
CA TRP A 276 7.14 -15.25 -16.82
C TRP A 276 7.38 -14.58 -15.47
N ARG A 277 7.29 -13.26 -15.42
CA ARG A 277 7.42 -12.50 -14.17
C ARG A 277 6.10 -11.85 -13.78
N THR A 278 5.83 -11.83 -12.48
CA THR A 278 4.77 -11.03 -11.88
C THR A 278 5.44 -9.94 -11.06
N HIS A 279 5.22 -8.69 -11.41
CA HIS A 279 5.93 -7.54 -10.83
C HIS A 279 7.45 -7.69 -10.93
N SER A 280 8.16 -7.69 -9.81
CA SER A 280 9.61 -7.79 -9.73
C SER A 280 10.12 -9.22 -9.45
N ILE A 281 9.22 -10.19 -9.38
CA ILE A 281 9.52 -11.59 -9.04
C ILE A 281 9.59 -12.44 -10.30
#